data_83504c73889f45f8de390f50bc31953b
#
_entry.id   83504c73889f45f8de390f50bc31953b
#
_cell.length_a   1.000
_cell.length_b   1.000
_cell.length_c   1.000
_cell.angle_alpha   90.00
_cell.angle_beta   90.00
_cell.angle_gamma   90.00
#
_symmetry.space_group_name_H-M   'P 1'
#
loop_
_entity.id
_entity.type
_entity.pdbx_description
1 polymer ?
#
loop_
_entity_poly.entity_id
_entity_poly.type
_entity_poly.pdbx_seq_one_letter_code
_entity_poly.pdbx_strand_id
1 'polypeptide(L)' 'MIMNDMITKIIKMIDSTQNSVQGIGTRNYIDLYYRQFGTSKKEYIESVFSNKIKSFYTL' A
#
# COMPACT_ATOMS: atom_id res chain seq x y z
N MET A 1 -16.06 -11.72 1.53
CA MET A 1 -15.28 -11.42 1.63
C MET A 1 -14.31 -10.65 2.44
N ILE A 2 -13.91 -11.33 3.47
CA ILE A 2 -13.05 -10.75 4.47
C ILE A 2 -11.69 -10.38 3.91
N MET A 3 -11.17 -11.20 3.01
CA MET A 3 -9.88 -10.91 2.41
C MET A 3 -9.90 -9.63 1.59
N ASN A 4 -11.03 -9.39 0.92
CA ASN A 4 -11.16 -8.17 0.14
C ASN A 4 -11.15 -6.93 1.01
N ASP A 5 -11.64 -7.05 2.26
CA ASP A 5 -11.65 -5.90 3.16
C ASP A 5 -10.25 -5.44 3.49
N MET A 6 -9.31 -6.37 3.70
CA MET A 6 -7.93 -6.01 4.00
C MET A 6 -7.27 -5.34 2.81
N ILE A 7 -7.47 -5.88 1.62
CA ILE A 7 -6.92 -5.28 0.41
C ILE A 7 -7.51 -3.89 0.23
N THR A 8 -8.81 -3.73 0.44
CA THR A 8 -9.46 -2.45 0.30
C THR A 8 -8.88 -1.43 1.27
N LYS A 9 -8.61 -1.83 2.51
CA LYS A 9 -8.00 -0.93 3.49
C LYS A 9 -6.62 -0.50 3.05
N ILE A 10 -5.82 -1.42 2.54
CA ILE A 10 -4.47 -1.09 2.07
C ILE A 10 -4.54 -0.10 0.92
N ILE A 11 -5.42 -0.35 -0.04
CA ILE A 11 -5.55 0.55 -1.18
C ILE A 11 -5.99 1.93 -0.72
N LYS A 12 -6.91 2.00 0.22
CA LYS A 12 -7.34 3.30 0.76
C LYS A 12 -6.21 4.00 1.47
N MET A 13 -5.37 3.28 2.20
CA MET A 13 -4.22 3.89 2.85
C MET A 13 -3.24 4.45 1.83
N ILE A 14 -2.97 3.67 0.78
CA ILE A 14 -2.09 4.13 -0.28
C ILE A 14 -2.66 5.39 -0.93
N ASP A 15 -3.94 5.36 -1.21
CA ASP A 15 -4.61 6.47 -1.88
C ASP A 15 -4.60 7.72 -1.01
N SER A 16 -4.65 7.57 0.30
CA SER A 16 -4.62 8.68 1.24
C SER A 16 -3.23 9.21 1.52
N THR A 17 -2.20 8.51 1.08
CA THR A 17 -0.82 8.93 1.30
C THR A 17 -0.55 10.18 0.49
N GLN A 18 -0.12 11.25 1.15
CA GLN A 18 0.05 12.54 0.51
C GLN A 18 1.49 13.03 0.50
N ASN A 19 2.36 12.39 1.25
CA ASN A 19 3.77 12.77 1.28
C ASN A 19 4.62 11.57 1.69
N SER A 20 5.94 11.74 1.64
CA SER A 20 6.84 10.62 1.88
C SER A 20 6.81 10.13 3.32
N VAL A 21 6.53 11.01 4.26
CA VAL A 21 6.43 10.60 5.67
C VAL A 21 5.26 9.67 5.86
N GLN A 22 4.11 10.03 5.30
CA GLN A 22 2.95 9.17 5.36
C GLN A 22 3.19 7.88 4.59
N GLY A 23 3.99 7.94 3.53
CA GLY A 23 4.35 6.76 2.75
C GLY A 23 5.09 5.73 3.57
N ILE A 24 5.94 6.17 4.50
CA ILE A 24 6.66 5.25 5.38
C ILE A 24 5.68 4.46 6.24
N GLY A 25 4.70 5.13 6.81
CA GLY A 25 3.68 4.46 7.61
C GLY A 25 2.86 3.47 6.78
N THR A 26 2.49 3.87 5.57
CA THR A 26 1.77 2.99 4.67
C THR A 26 2.60 1.77 4.32
N ARG A 27 3.90 1.96 4.06
CA ARG A 27 4.80 0.85 3.76
C ARG A 27 4.88 -0.13 4.92
N ASN A 28 4.96 0.38 6.14
CA ASN A 28 5.02 -0.48 7.31
C ASN A 28 3.74 -1.32 7.45
N TYR A 29 2.61 -0.71 7.16
CA TYR A 29 1.34 -1.43 7.22
C TYR A 29 1.28 -2.53 6.15
N ILE A 30 1.77 -2.23 4.95
CA ILE A 30 1.82 -3.20 3.87
C ILE A 30 2.71 -4.38 4.27
N ASP A 31 3.86 -4.11 4.89
CA ASP A 31 4.76 -5.18 5.34
C ASP A 31 4.08 -6.07 6.37
N LEU A 32 3.32 -5.49 7.28
CA LEU A 32 2.56 -6.26 8.26
C LEU A 32 1.55 -7.18 7.58
N TYR A 33 0.90 -6.66 6.54
CA TYR A 33 -0.04 -7.47 5.78
C TYR A 33 0.66 -8.69 5.19
N TYR A 34 1.84 -8.51 4.62
CA TYR A 34 2.57 -9.63 4.03
C TYR A 34 2.94 -10.66 5.08
N ARG A 35 3.28 -10.22 6.29
CA ARG A 35 3.63 -11.14 7.36
C ARG A 35 2.45 -11.97 7.80
N GLN A 36 1.27 -11.40 7.81
CA GLN A 36 0.08 -12.08 8.30
C GLN A 36 -0.62 -12.91 7.24
N PHE A 37 -0.64 -12.43 6.02
CA PHE A 37 -1.45 -13.03 4.96
C PHE A 37 -0.64 -13.55 3.79
N GLY A 38 0.65 -13.30 3.77
CA GLY A 38 1.51 -13.77 2.69
C GLY A 38 1.67 -12.75 1.59
N THR A 39 2.35 -13.15 0.53
CA THR A 39 2.75 -12.24 -0.53
C THR A 39 2.03 -12.49 -1.85
N SER A 40 0.91 -13.20 -1.83
CA SER A 40 0.20 -13.55 -3.05
C SER A 40 -0.29 -12.33 -3.82
N LYS A 41 -0.56 -11.22 -3.11
CA LYS A 41 -1.01 -9.98 -3.75
C LYS A 41 0.10 -8.93 -3.82
N LYS A 42 1.33 -9.35 -3.60
CA LYS A 42 2.44 -8.40 -3.51
C LYS A 42 2.61 -7.58 -4.77
N GLU A 43 2.58 -8.21 -5.93
CA GLU A 43 2.78 -7.48 -7.19
C GLU A 43 1.74 -6.39 -7.37
N TYR A 44 0.50 -6.71 -7.08
CA TYR A 44 -0.58 -5.76 -7.22
C TYR A 44 -0.40 -4.59 -6.25
N ILE A 45 -0.17 -4.90 -4.99
CA ILE A 45 -0.04 -3.87 -3.95
C ILE A 45 1.18 -3.00 -4.21
N GLU A 46 2.31 -3.61 -4.55
CA GLU A 46 3.53 -2.84 -4.83
C GLU A 46 3.34 -1.93 -6.03
N SER A 47 2.63 -2.40 -7.04
CA SER A 47 2.36 -1.59 -8.22
C SER A 47 1.56 -0.34 -7.87
N VAL A 48 0.49 -0.52 -7.10
CA VAL A 48 -0.35 0.61 -6.68
C VAL A 48 0.45 1.57 -5.82
N PHE A 49 1.21 1.06 -4.87
CA PHE A 49 2.00 1.89 -3.97
C PHE A 49 3.08 2.65 -4.74
N SER A 50 3.77 1.96 -5.62
CA SER A 50 4.83 2.58 -6.42
C SER A 50 4.29 3.72 -7.28
N ASN A 51 3.14 3.51 -7.91
CA ASN A 51 2.52 4.55 -8.72
C ASN A 51 2.18 5.77 -7.87
N LYS A 52 1.69 5.55 -6.66
CA LYS A 52 1.35 6.66 -5.78
C LYS A 52 2.60 7.44 -5.37
N ILE A 53 3.66 6.72 -5.02
CA ILE A 53 4.91 7.36 -4.61
C ILE A 53 5.50 8.16 -5.77
N LYS A 54 5.47 7.62 -6.98
CA LYS A 54 5.97 8.35 -8.14
C LYS A 54 5.29 9.69 -8.32
N SER A 55 4.01 9.78 -8.00
CA SER A 55 3.28 11.02 -8.15
C SER A 55 3.82 12.13 -7.24
N PHE A 56 4.54 11.78 -6.17
CA PHE A 56 5.15 12.80 -5.31
C PHE A 56 6.39 13.42 -5.93
N TYR A 57 7.05 12.70 -6.82
CA TYR A 57 8.34 13.10 -7.36
C TYR A 57 8.30 13.56 -8.80
N THR A 58 7.13 13.47 -9.42
CA THR A 58 7.00 13.84 -10.82
C THR A 58 6.39 15.23 -10.95
N LEU A 59 7.04 16.21 -10.52
CA LEU A 59 6.51 17.57 -10.67
C LEU A 59 7.20 18.33 -11.82
#